data_f5ad7b39bb197e8955564117f41e1e73
#
_entry.id   f5ad7b39bb197e8955564117f41e1e73
#
_cell.length_a   1.000
_cell.length_b   1.000
_cell.length_c   1.000
_cell.angle_alpha   90.00
_cell.angle_beta   90.00
_cell.angle_gamma   90.00
#
_symmetry.space_group_name_H-M   'P 1'
#
loop_
_entity.id
_entity.type
_entity.pdbx_description
1 polymer ?
#
loop_
_entity_poly.entity_id
_entity_poly.type
_entity_poly.pdbx_seq_one_letter_code
_entity_poly.pdbx_strand_id
1 'polypeptide(L)'
;TCSLISNEEVLNMRFCKYWAIGAIVITLLSACSDFRQGNSPSSTSKDFTLHAVSGSEHLTNRNIELITSVYGISSQASTETGLYEIVPSGTKGSNIIYTDFDSKTRTYLCNRPECLHKDENCPSWIASDSCLIFTGGTGHNIFILQLETYNSPYTGIWKAEPNGNNRNLLFQFQPNQNIVNGIAADEEYLYITVQEVDSITYQPKKLMYQIDIQTGEAAELFSFKANDWLFGAYEDNLIILSYDSAEKEFAYYRYCVTNGETEEFFRYSATDDEKAPVTALNGNILYLVQPIGNTKAEVSCINLKNNQKLVLCSEIPFFSSETTTILDFVDNKMILQVSDTRQQDSKLAKHYQYGIDLKTGEVKENLLLIENGGQAEFINICGAYKNEYCVLSGYAPQTVTLFDDNGTAYESSIYFPVYAFITKEDYWNGSEKWIAPIDLTKGG
;
A
#
# COMPACT_ATOMS: atom_id res chain seq x y z
N THR A 1 -6.59 -17.98 -39.41
CA THR A 1 -7.20 -16.69 -39.07
C THR A 1 -6.78 -16.31 -37.66
N CYS A 2 -5.62 -15.64 -37.54
CA CYS A 2 -5.19 -14.99 -36.31
C CYS A 2 -6.05 -13.73 -36.12
N SER A 3 -6.80 -13.66 -35.05
CA SER A 3 -7.44 -12.43 -34.59
C SER A 3 -6.37 -11.55 -33.94
N LEU A 4 -6.18 -10.35 -34.47
CA LEU A 4 -5.36 -9.27 -33.91
C LEU A 4 -5.96 -8.89 -32.55
N ILE A 5 -5.26 -9.21 -31.49
CA ILE A 5 -5.52 -8.65 -30.15
C ILE A 5 -5.13 -7.17 -30.23
N SER A 6 -6.01 -6.26 -29.82
CA SER A 6 -5.74 -4.83 -29.91
C SER A 6 -4.62 -4.42 -28.94
N ASN A 7 -3.80 -3.45 -29.34
CA ASN A 7 -2.69 -2.94 -28.53
C ASN A 7 -3.12 -2.38 -27.16
N GLU A 8 -4.39 -1.98 -27.00
CA GLU A 8 -4.96 -1.55 -25.73
C GLU A 8 -5.05 -2.69 -24.68
N GLU A 9 -5.33 -3.93 -25.11
CA GLU A 9 -5.39 -5.07 -24.17
C GLU A 9 -4.00 -5.48 -23.65
N VAL A 10 -2.95 -5.28 -24.44
CA VAL A 10 -1.57 -5.60 -24.03
C VAL A 10 -1.03 -4.56 -23.03
N LEU A 11 -1.39 -3.28 -23.21
CA LEU A 11 -0.98 -2.21 -22.30
C LEU A 11 -1.69 -2.33 -20.95
N ASN A 12 -3.00 -2.61 -20.96
CA ASN A 12 -3.77 -2.91 -19.75
C ASN A 12 -3.27 -4.15 -19.02
N MET A 13 -2.78 -5.18 -19.74
CA MET A 13 -2.20 -6.37 -19.10
C MET A 13 -0.86 -6.09 -18.39
N ARG A 14 -0.05 -5.10 -18.83
CA ARG A 14 1.23 -4.77 -18.19
C ARG A 14 1.04 -3.86 -16.96
N PHE A 15 0.19 -2.86 -17.04
CA PHE A 15 -0.20 -2.08 -15.86
C PHE A 15 -1.04 -2.92 -14.88
N CYS A 16 -1.95 -3.79 -15.37
CA CYS A 16 -2.67 -4.76 -14.53
C CYS A 16 -1.76 -5.83 -13.90
N LYS A 17 -0.56 -6.15 -14.43
CA LYS A 17 0.32 -7.08 -13.69
C LYS A 17 0.72 -6.55 -12.32
N TYR A 18 0.89 -5.27 -12.17
CA TYR A 18 1.24 -4.66 -10.88
C TYR A 18 0.00 -4.34 -10.03
N TRP A 19 -1.14 -4.06 -10.65
CA TRP A 19 -2.45 -3.97 -9.97
C TRP A 19 -3.07 -5.35 -9.71
N ALA A 20 -2.83 -6.34 -10.57
CA ALA A 20 -3.38 -7.71 -10.43
C ALA A 20 -2.73 -8.49 -9.26
N ILE A 21 -1.55 -8.13 -8.79
CA ILE A 21 -0.99 -8.74 -7.57
C ILE A 21 -1.84 -8.37 -6.35
N GLY A 22 -2.39 -7.16 -6.28
CA GLY A 22 -3.37 -6.78 -5.27
C GLY A 22 -4.76 -7.40 -5.48
N ALA A 23 -5.22 -7.52 -6.73
CA ALA A 23 -6.54 -8.07 -7.06
C ALA A 23 -6.59 -9.61 -7.06
N ILE A 24 -5.46 -10.30 -7.30
CA ILE A 24 -5.38 -11.77 -7.28
C ILE A 24 -5.62 -12.34 -5.88
N VAL A 25 -5.30 -11.59 -4.82
CA VAL A 25 -5.59 -12.04 -3.44
C VAL A 25 -7.10 -12.06 -3.17
N ILE A 26 -7.88 -11.17 -3.80
CA ILE A 26 -9.34 -11.11 -3.63
C ILE A 26 -10.05 -12.17 -4.47
N THR A 27 -9.52 -12.50 -5.67
CA THR A 27 -10.13 -13.52 -6.57
C THR A 27 -9.75 -14.96 -6.21
N LEU A 28 -8.67 -15.19 -5.46
CA LEU A 28 -8.33 -16.54 -4.97
C LEU A 28 -9.24 -17.00 -3.81
N LEU A 29 -9.96 -16.09 -3.15
CA LEU A 29 -10.96 -16.46 -2.14
C LEU A 29 -12.29 -16.96 -2.74
N SER A 30 -12.53 -16.73 -4.05
CA SER A 30 -13.75 -17.18 -4.74
C SER A 30 -13.56 -18.37 -5.68
N ALA A 31 -12.34 -18.88 -5.89
CA ALA A 31 -12.04 -19.93 -6.88
C ALA A 31 -11.68 -21.31 -6.29
N CYS A 32 -11.87 -21.54 -4.99
CA CYS A 32 -11.64 -22.83 -4.33
C CYS A 32 -12.90 -23.68 -4.17
N SER A 33 -13.67 -23.84 -5.25
CA SER A 33 -14.63 -24.95 -5.33
C SER A 33 -14.31 -25.76 -6.58
N ASP A 34 -13.38 -26.68 -6.47
CA ASP A 34 -13.25 -27.96 -7.18
C ASP A 34 -11.79 -28.41 -7.30
N PHE A 35 -11.28 -29.03 -6.25
CA PHE A 35 -10.18 -29.98 -6.41
C PHE A 35 -10.43 -31.20 -5.50
N ARG A 36 -10.70 -32.35 -6.15
CA ARG A 36 -10.96 -33.64 -5.51
C ARG A 36 -9.69 -34.27 -4.95
N GLN A 37 -9.83 -34.71 -3.72
CA GLN A 37 -9.16 -35.80 -2.99
C GLN A 37 -7.90 -36.44 -3.61
N GLY A 38 -6.80 -36.30 -2.89
CA GLY A 38 -5.63 -37.18 -2.90
C GLY A 38 -5.05 -37.27 -1.49
N ASN A 39 -4.94 -38.47 -0.99
CA ASN A 39 -4.56 -38.92 0.36
C ASN A 39 -3.54 -38.13 1.13
N SER A 40 -3.88 -37.75 2.37
CA SER A 40 -3.01 -37.17 3.39
C SER A 40 -2.07 -38.17 4.02
N PRO A 41 -0.82 -37.81 4.30
CA PRO A 41 -0.10 -38.32 5.45
C PRO A 41 -0.19 -37.31 6.61
N SER A 42 -0.41 -37.81 7.81
CA SER A 42 -0.47 -37.12 9.07
C SER A 42 0.75 -36.19 9.28
N SER A 43 0.55 -34.90 9.40
CA SER A 43 1.61 -33.96 9.77
C SER A 43 1.57 -33.73 11.27
N THR A 44 2.56 -34.24 11.95
CA THR A 44 3.01 -33.76 13.26
C THR A 44 3.38 -32.29 13.14
N SER A 45 2.84 -31.48 14.06
CA SER A 45 3.22 -30.08 14.24
C SER A 45 4.75 -29.94 14.32
N LYS A 46 5.34 -29.25 13.36
CA LYS A 46 6.72 -28.82 13.44
C LYS A 46 6.75 -27.38 13.88
N ASP A 47 7.36 -27.16 15.02
CA ASP A 47 7.64 -25.90 15.64
C ASP A 47 8.33 -24.91 14.68
N PHE A 48 8.00 -23.62 14.82
CA PHE A 48 8.74 -22.53 14.25
C PHE A 48 10.20 -22.61 14.67
N THR A 49 11.11 -22.75 13.73
CA THR A 49 12.54 -22.62 14.03
C THR A 49 12.93 -21.16 13.94
N LEU A 50 12.85 -20.47 15.06
CA LEU A 50 13.34 -19.09 15.21
C LEU A 50 14.86 -19.15 15.34
N HIS A 51 15.56 -18.48 14.45
CA HIS A 51 16.96 -18.15 14.67
C HIS A 51 17.00 -16.87 15.51
N ALA A 52 17.32 -17.02 16.80
CA ALA A 52 17.55 -15.90 17.68
C ALA A 52 18.78 -15.13 17.18
N VAL A 53 18.57 -13.89 16.74
CA VAL A 53 19.66 -12.93 16.58
C VAL A 53 20.13 -12.57 17.98
N SER A 54 21.41 -12.81 18.30
CA SER A 54 22.01 -12.41 19.58
C SER A 54 22.04 -10.88 19.64
N GLY A 55 20.98 -10.29 20.20
CA GLY A 55 20.84 -8.86 20.35
C GLY A 55 21.80 -8.31 21.39
N SER A 56 22.50 -7.25 21.05
CA SER A 56 23.13 -6.35 22.01
C SER A 56 22.04 -5.67 22.85
N GLU A 57 22.26 -5.63 24.17
CA GLU A 57 21.37 -4.95 25.13
C GLU A 57 21.31 -3.42 24.88
N HIS A 58 20.48 -2.99 23.92
CA HIS A 58 19.93 -1.66 23.88
C HIS A 58 18.41 -1.80 23.92
N LEU A 59 17.82 -1.65 25.13
CA LEU A 59 16.40 -1.45 25.35
C LEU A 59 16.01 -0.06 24.81
N THR A 60 15.98 0.09 23.51
CA THR A 60 15.34 1.23 22.87
C THR A 60 13.90 0.83 22.58
N ASN A 61 12.93 1.53 23.16
CA ASN A 61 11.54 1.45 22.73
C ASN A 61 11.50 1.86 21.23
N ARG A 62 11.43 0.87 20.33
CA ARG A 62 11.24 1.12 18.91
C ARG A 62 9.80 1.59 18.69
N ASN A 63 9.61 2.47 17.75
CA ASN A 63 8.28 2.84 17.27
C ASN A 63 8.18 2.46 15.80
N ILE A 64 7.82 1.21 15.55
CA ILE A 64 7.69 0.68 14.20
C ILE A 64 6.33 1.11 13.66
N GLU A 65 6.32 1.70 12.48
CA GLU A 65 5.12 2.12 11.76
C GLU A 65 4.96 1.34 10.47
N LEU A 66 3.72 0.95 10.15
CA LEU A 66 3.42 0.39 8.84
C LEU A 66 3.46 1.50 7.80
N ILE A 67 4.34 1.37 6.81
CA ILE A 67 4.50 2.33 5.72
C ILE A 67 3.54 2.05 4.58
N THR A 68 3.42 0.76 4.24
CA THR A 68 2.50 0.31 3.20
C THR A 68 1.67 -0.85 3.72
N SER A 69 0.38 -0.78 3.47
CA SER A 69 -0.53 -1.88 3.73
C SER A 69 -0.30 -3.05 2.75
N VAL A 70 -1.12 -4.09 2.90
CA VAL A 70 -1.21 -5.24 1.99
C VAL A 70 -1.36 -4.85 0.52
N TYR A 71 -1.85 -3.64 0.22
CA TYR A 71 -2.07 -3.15 -1.16
C TYR A 71 -0.80 -2.62 -1.84
N GLY A 72 0.32 -2.60 -1.14
CA GLY A 72 1.64 -2.39 -1.72
C GLY A 72 2.09 -0.94 -1.81
N ILE A 73 3.29 -0.79 -2.34
CA ILE A 73 3.97 0.48 -2.58
C ILE A 73 3.38 1.10 -3.84
N SER A 74 3.21 2.43 -3.84
CA SER A 74 2.67 3.17 -4.98
C SER A 74 3.71 4.10 -5.63
N SER A 75 3.32 4.76 -6.71
CA SER A 75 4.13 5.83 -7.31
C SER A 75 4.08 7.15 -6.53
N GLN A 76 3.46 7.15 -5.35
CA GLN A 76 3.31 8.33 -4.51
C GLN A 76 3.56 8.00 -3.04
N ALA A 77 4.08 8.97 -2.30
CA ALA A 77 4.28 8.89 -0.86
C ALA A 77 4.03 10.24 -0.21
N SER A 78 3.31 10.25 0.88
CA SER A 78 3.01 11.46 1.63
C SER A 78 3.88 11.58 2.88
N THR A 79 4.15 12.82 3.25
CA THR A 79 4.71 13.21 4.55
C THR A 79 3.80 14.25 5.20
N GLU A 80 4.14 14.70 6.39
CA GLU A 80 3.42 15.80 7.06
C GLU A 80 3.45 17.12 6.27
N THR A 81 4.42 17.30 5.38
CA THR A 81 4.67 18.59 4.70
C THR A 81 4.40 18.56 3.21
N GLY A 82 4.25 17.37 2.59
CA GLY A 82 4.04 17.30 1.17
C GLY A 82 3.88 15.89 0.60
N LEU A 83 3.62 15.86 -0.69
CA LEU A 83 3.41 14.64 -1.49
C LEU A 83 4.54 14.49 -2.49
N TYR A 84 5.19 13.35 -2.49
CA TYR A 84 6.12 12.90 -3.52
C TYR A 84 5.41 12.04 -4.53
N GLU A 85 5.72 12.24 -5.81
CA GLU A 85 5.19 11.47 -6.93
C GLU A 85 6.33 11.03 -7.85
N ILE A 86 6.29 9.81 -8.34
CA ILE A 86 7.14 9.37 -9.45
C ILE A 86 6.32 9.49 -10.73
N VAL A 87 6.82 10.30 -11.66
CA VAL A 87 6.19 10.55 -12.96
C VAL A 87 7.14 10.12 -14.06
N PRO A 88 6.71 9.26 -15.01
CA PRO A 88 7.51 8.88 -16.15
C PRO A 88 7.98 10.11 -16.94
N SER A 89 9.23 10.11 -17.33
CA SER A 89 9.83 11.14 -18.18
C SER A 89 9.99 10.58 -19.60
N GLY A 90 9.79 11.41 -20.60
CA GLY A 90 9.95 11.01 -22.02
C GLY A 90 11.36 10.51 -22.42
N THR A 91 12.28 10.30 -21.50
CA THR A 91 13.70 9.98 -21.74
C THR A 91 14.17 8.69 -21.06
N LYS A 92 13.35 7.63 -21.04
CA LYS A 92 13.68 6.32 -20.44
C LYS A 92 14.01 6.39 -18.95
N GLY A 93 13.27 7.20 -18.21
CA GLY A 93 13.42 7.35 -16.78
C GLY A 93 12.21 8.02 -16.18
N SER A 94 12.31 8.36 -14.91
CA SER A 94 11.24 9.00 -14.15
C SER A 94 11.75 10.23 -13.42
N ASN A 95 10.85 11.13 -13.07
CA ASN A 95 11.15 12.26 -12.21
C ASN A 95 10.37 12.16 -10.91
N ILE A 96 10.99 12.58 -9.81
CA ILE A 96 10.32 12.81 -8.56
C ILE A 96 9.77 14.23 -8.58
N ILE A 97 8.45 14.33 -8.45
CA ILE A 97 7.73 15.59 -8.30
C ILE A 97 7.37 15.73 -6.82
N TYR A 98 7.44 16.95 -6.29
CA TYR A 98 7.05 17.26 -4.93
C TYR A 98 5.98 18.34 -4.92
N THR A 99 4.89 18.06 -4.22
CA THR A 99 3.81 19.02 -3.95
C THR A 99 3.92 19.45 -2.49
N ASP A 100 4.33 20.67 -2.26
CA ASP A 100 4.42 21.28 -0.93
C ASP A 100 3.03 21.70 -0.43
N PHE A 101 2.66 21.27 0.77
CA PHE A 101 1.31 21.50 1.31
C PHE A 101 1.10 22.91 1.84
N ASP A 102 2.15 23.59 2.26
CA ASP A 102 2.03 24.96 2.79
C ASP A 102 1.90 25.99 1.66
N SER A 103 2.79 25.94 0.69
CA SER A 103 2.77 26.84 -0.46
C SER A 103 1.80 26.42 -1.56
N LYS A 104 1.31 25.17 -1.53
CA LYS A 104 0.49 24.55 -2.58
C LYS A 104 1.17 24.58 -3.95
N THR A 105 2.49 24.45 -3.97
CA THR A 105 3.27 24.39 -5.21
C THR A 105 3.67 22.97 -5.55
N ARG A 106 3.55 22.60 -6.82
CA ARG A 106 3.98 21.32 -7.38
C ARG A 106 5.17 21.56 -8.30
N THR A 107 6.32 20.96 -8.00
CA THR A 107 7.56 21.21 -8.70
C THR A 107 8.42 19.93 -8.78
N TYR A 108 9.42 19.93 -9.67
CA TYR A 108 10.47 18.91 -9.61
C TYR A 108 11.17 18.96 -8.26
N LEU A 109 11.53 17.82 -7.71
CA LEU A 109 12.28 17.76 -6.43
C LEU A 109 13.64 18.46 -6.51
N CYS A 110 14.12 18.71 -7.72
CA CYS A 110 15.30 19.51 -7.99
C CYS A 110 14.98 21.01 -8.06
N ASN A 111 15.60 21.81 -7.21
CA ASN A 111 15.41 23.27 -7.14
C ASN A 111 16.45 24.08 -7.97
N ARG A 112 17.27 23.43 -8.80
CA ARG A 112 18.28 24.12 -9.62
C ARG A 112 17.62 24.79 -10.83
N PRO A 113 17.76 26.13 -11.01
CA PRO A 113 17.00 26.90 -12.01
C PRO A 113 17.21 26.49 -13.47
N GLU A 114 18.39 25.96 -13.79
CA GLU A 114 18.73 25.59 -15.19
C GLU A 114 18.79 24.08 -15.40
N CYS A 115 18.23 23.31 -14.48
CA CYS A 115 18.23 21.87 -14.57
C CYS A 115 17.15 21.39 -15.55
N LEU A 116 17.54 20.59 -16.52
CA LEU A 116 16.62 20.00 -17.50
C LEU A 116 15.90 18.75 -16.99
N HIS A 117 16.24 18.27 -15.77
CA HIS A 117 15.66 17.11 -15.12
C HIS A 117 15.67 15.82 -15.97
N LYS A 118 16.80 15.56 -16.68
CA LYS A 118 16.90 14.48 -17.70
C LYS A 118 18.09 13.54 -17.52
N ASP A 119 18.90 13.73 -16.50
CA ASP A 119 20.10 12.93 -16.27
C ASP A 119 20.41 12.72 -14.78
N GLU A 120 21.37 11.85 -14.50
CA GLU A 120 21.76 11.42 -13.16
C GLU A 120 22.33 12.52 -12.26
N ASN A 121 22.71 13.67 -12.82
CA ASN A 121 23.14 14.82 -12.03
C ASN A 121 21.95 15.54 -11.36
N CYS A 122 20.73 15.19 -11.77
CA CYS A 122 19.52 15.79 -11.21
C CYS A 122 18.97 14.94 -10.03
N PRO A 123 18.79 15.50 -8.83
CA PRO A 123 18.19 14.77 -7.71
C PRO A 123 16.75 14.31 -7.95
N SER A 124 16.03 14.96 -8.86
CA SER A 124 14.68 14.54 -9.27
C SER A 124 14.71 13.36 -10.26
N TRP A 125 15.79 13.19 -11.03
CA TRP A 125 15.85 12.18 -12.08
C TRP A 125 16.18 10.79 -11.55
N ILE A 126 15.47 9.76 -12.05
CA ILE A 126 15.72 8.34 -11.81
C ILE A 126 15.90 7.66 -13.16
N ALA A 127 17.01 6.94 -13.35
CA ALA A 127 17.33 6.21 -14.58
C ALA A 127 16.52 4.89 -14.72
N SER A 128 15.25 4.93 -14.39
CA SER A 128 14.30 3.81 -14.54
C SER A 128 12.89 4.34 -14.76
N ASP A 129 12.16 3.67 -15.61
CA ASP A 129 10.74 3.91 -15.89
C ASP A 129 9.80 3.09 -15.01
N SER A 130 10.35 2.20 -14.18
CA SER A 130 9.59 1.34 -13.26
C SER A 130 10.08 1.53 -11.83
N CYS A 131 9.56 2.58 -11.20
CA CYS A 131 9.89 2.95 -9.83
C CYS A 131 8.64 3.20 -9.01
N LEU A 132 8.74 2.86 -7.73
CA LEU A 132 7.75 3.17 -6.69
C LEU A 132 8.45 3.96 -5.60
N ILE A 133 7.69 4.68 -4.78
CA ILE A 133 8.24 5.54 -3.73
C ILE A 133 7.53 5.31 -2.40
N PHE A 134 8.29 5.38 -1.33
CA PHE A 134 7.75 5.42 0.03
C PHE A 134 8.64 6.27 0.93
N THR A 135 8.11 6.69 2.06
CA THR A 135 8.83 7.49 3.06
C THR A 135 8.78 6.78 4.40
N GLY A 136 9.79 6.95 5.22
CA GLY A 136 9.82 6.35 6.56
C GLY A 136 11.04 6.77 7.36
N GLY A 137 11.01 6.42 8.65
CA GLY A 137 12.02 6.83 9.61
C GLY A 137 11.89 8.31 10.02
N THR A 138 12.47 8.68 11.15
CA THR A 138 12.39 10.06 11.70
C THR A 138 13.05 11.12 10.83
N GLY A 139 13.97 10.74 9.96
CA GLY A 139 14.60 11.65 9.01
C GLY A 139 13.75 11.95 7.77
N HIS A 140 12.54 11.41 7.69
CA HIS A 140 11.69 11.50 6.51
C HIS A 140 12.42 11.13 5.20
N ASN A 141 13.33 10.15 5.28
CA ASN A 141 14.05 9.69 4.10
C ASN A 141 13.06 9.24 3.02
N ILE A 142 13.45 9.51 1.78
CA ILE A 142 12.74 8.98 0.61
C ILE A 142 13.39 7.66 0.24
N PHE A 143 12.57 6.63 0.09
CA PHE A 143 12.98 5.35 -0.44
C PHE A 143 12.34 5.13 -1.80
N ILE A 144 13.17 4.75 -2.77
CA ILE A 144 12.75 4.48 -4.15
C ILE A 144 12.96 2.99 -4.37
N LEU A 145 11.87 2.26 -4.59
CA LEU A 145 11.92 0.88 -5.05
C LEU A 145 12.02 0.91 -6.58
N GLN A 146 13.18 0.64 -7.10
CA GLN A 146 13.42 0.42 -8.52
C GLN A 146 13.18 -1.06 -8.83
N LEU A 147 12.30 -1.34 -9.79
CA LEU A 147 12.02 -2.70 -10.22
C LEU A 147 12.92 -3.09 -11.38
N GLU A 148 13.18 -4.40 -11.50
CA GLU A 148 13.91 -4.94 -12.66
C GLU A 148 13.11 -4.71 -13.94
N THR A 149 13.78 -4.14 -14.94
CA THR A 149 13.24 -3.90 -16.28
C THR A 149 14.34 -4.15 -17.31
N TYR A 150 14.01 -4.04 -18.59
CA TYR A 150 15.04 -4.10 -19.66
C TYR A 150 16.17 -3.07 -19.45
N ASN A 151 15.86 -1.90 -18.91
CA ASN A 151 16.82 -0.82 -18.66
C ASN A 151 17.44 -0.87 -17.24
N SER A 152 16.91 -1.69 -16.35
CA SER A 152 17.38 -1.86 -14.98
C SER A 152 17.56 -3.33 -14.66
N PRO A 153 18.79 -3.82 -14.56
CA PRO A 153 19.09 -5.26 -14.48
C PRO A 153 18.82 -5.88 -13.11
N TYR A 154 18.30 -5.14 -12.15
CA TYR A 154 17.99 -5.62 -10.79
C TYR A 154 16.89 -4.81 -10.14
N THR A 155 16.22 -5.44 -9.17
CA THR A 155 15.36 -4.76 -8.22
C THR A 155 16.18 -4.26 -7.03
N GLY A 156 15.95 -3.04 -6.58
CA GLY A 156 16.69 -2.46 -5.47
C GLY A 156 15.95 -1.34 -4.76
N ILE A 157 16.30 -1.11 -3.51
CA ILE A 157 15.83 0.02 -2.71
C ILE A 157 16.93 1.07 -2.65
N TRP A 158 16.63 2.25 -3.14
CA TRP A 158 17.49 3.42 -3.03
C TRP A 158 17.00 4.31 -1.90
N LYS A 159 17.91 4.88 -1.14
CA LYS A 159 17.64 5.89 -0.12
C LYS A 159 18.10 7.25 -0.61
N ALA A 160 17.31 8.29 -0.35
CA ALA A 160 17.67 9.68 -0.59
C ALA A 160 17.19 10.57 0.57
N GLU A 161 17.80 11.74 0.69
CA GLU A 161 17.29 12.80 1.55
C GLU A 161 15.94 13.34 1.03
N PRO A 162 15.15 14.05 1.86
CA PRO A 162 13.87 14.63 1.46
C PRO A 162 13.92 15.56 0.24
N ASN A 163 15.08 16.16 -0.03
CA ASN A 163 15.34 17.00 -1.20
C ASN A 163 15.85 16.22 -2.43
N GLY A 164 15.90 14.90 -2.36
CA GLY A 164 16.38 14.01 -3.41
C GLY A 164 17.91 13.88 -3.51
N ASN A 165 18.67 14.64 -2.71
CA ASN A 165 20.14 14.55 -2.68
C ASN A 165 20.62 13.29 -1.95
N ASN A 166 21.92 13.03 -2.04
CA ASN A 166 22.62 11.92 -1.38
C ASN A 166 21.95 10.56 -1.64
N ARG A 167 21.42 10.39 -2.86
CA ARG A 167 20.80 9.13 -3.27
C ARG A 167 21.84 8.03 -3.43
N ASN A 168 21.65 6.94 -2.72
CA ASN A 168 22.48 5.76 -2.77
C ASN A 168 21.66 4.47 -2.75
N LEU A 169 22.20 3.42 -3.37
CA LEU A 169 21.61 2.09 -3.27
C LEU A 169 21.74 1.58 -1.84
N LEU A 170 20.61 1.37 -1.17
CA LEU A 170 20.54 0.86 0.19
C LEU A 170 20.57 -0.67 0.20
N PHE A 171 19.72 -1.30 -0.62
CA PHE A 171 19.60 -2.75 -0.66
C PHE A 171 19.32 -3.21 -2.10
N GLN A 172 20.00 -4.28 -2.53
CA GLN A 172 19.79 -4.92 -3.82
C GLN A 172 19.27 -6.34 -3.63
N PHE A 173 18.14 -6.64 -4.26
CA PHE A 173 17.58 -7.98 -4.26
C PHE A 173 18.39 -8.92 -5.15
N GLN A 174 18.45 -10.20 -4.75
CA GLN A 174 18.99 -11.25 -5.59
C GLN A 174 18.02 -11.53 -6.76
N PRO A 175 18.50 -12.12 -7.86
CA PRO A 175 17.65 -12.37 -9.04
C PRO A 175 16.43 -13.27 -8.78
N ASN A 176 16.47 -14.09 -7.71
CA ASN A 176 15.36 -14.96 -7.30
C ASN A 176 14.51 -14.34 -6.18
N GLN A 177 14.73 -13.09 -5.83
CA GLN A 177 14.04 -12.37 -4.77
C GLN A 177 13.19 -11.24 -5.33
N ASN A 178 11.99 -11.09 -4.78
CA ASN A 178 11.10 -9.97 -5.03
C ASN A 178 10.52 -9.46 -3.73
N ILE A 179 10.28 -8.15 -3.67
CA ILE A 179 9.49 -7.57 -2.58
C ILE A 179 8.02 -7.96 -2.78
N VAL A 180 7.38 -8.35 -1.70
CA VAL A 180 5.95 -8.61 -1.65
C VAL A 180 5.32 -7.75 -0.55
N ASN A 181 4.05 -7.88 -0.36
CA ASN A 181 3.22 -7.05 0.50
C ASN A 181 3.81 -6.65 1.86
N GLY A 182 3.64 -5.38 2.18
CA GLY A 182 3.89 -4.81 3.50
C GLY A 182 5.33 -4.37 3.72
N ILE A 183 5.47 -3.08 4.03
CA ILE A 183 6.71 -2.47 4.52
C ILE A 183 6.38 -1.78 5.82
N ALA A 184 7.21 -1.99 6.83
CA ALA A 184 7.22 -1.21 8.04
C ALA A 184 8.61 -0.59 8.25
N ALA A 185 8.71 0.45 9.06
CA ALA A 185 9.97 1.06 9.42
C ALA A 185 9.94 1.65 10.83
N ASP A 186 11.12 1.75 11.42
CA ASP A 186 11.41 2.64 12.53
C ASP A 186 12.52 3.63 12.14
N GLU A 187 13.16 4.26 13.11
CA GLU A 187 14.23 5.22 12.86
C GLU A 187 15.50 4.60 12.28
N GLU A 188 15.73 3.32 12.55
CA GLU A 188 16.98 2.63 12.24
C GLU A 188 16.82 1.59 11.13
N TYR A 189 15.63 0.99 11.00
CA TYR A 189 15.42 -0.17 10.15
C TYR A 189 14.20 -0.07 9.25
N LEU A 190 14.33 -0.66 8.04
CA LEU A 190 13.20 -1.09 7.23
C LEU A 190 12.90 -2.56 7.52
N TYR A 191 11.62 -2.88 7.62
CA TYR A 191 11.11 -4.25 7.71
C TYR A 191 10.34 -4.55 6.43
N ILE A 192 10.86 -5.46 5.61
CA ILE A 192 10.29 -5.76 4.30
C ILE A 192 9.99 -7.24 4.15
N THR A 193 8.89 -7.56 3.51
CA THR A 193 8.56 -8.93 3.13
C THR A 193 9.18 -9.25 1.78
N VAL A 194 10.07 -10.24 1.75
CA VAL A 194 10.76 -10.71 0.55
C VAL A 194 10.25 -12.09 0.20
N GLN A 195 9.83 -12.28 -1.04
CA GLN A 195 9.60 -13.61 -1.59
C GLN A 195 10.84 -14.08 -2.32
N GLU A 196 11.36 -15.22 -1.92
CA GLU A 196 12.45 -15.90 -2.57
C GLU A 196 11.94 -17.17 -3.25
N VAL A 197 12.35 -17.42 -4.50
CA VAL A 197 12.01 -18.63 -5.24
C VAL A 197 13.23 -19.52 -5.29
N ASP A 198 13.13 -20.74 -4.73
CA ASP A 198 14.19 -21.72 -4.81
C ASP A 198 14.46 -22.11 -6.27
N SER A 199 15.70 -22.00 -6.70
CA SER A 199 16.09 -22.19 -8.10
C SER A 199 15.99 -23.63 -8.61
N ILE A 200 15.87 -24.60 -7.70
CA ILE A 200 15.81 -26.04 -8.01
C ILE A 200 14.36 -26.55 -7.92
N THR A 201 13.69 -26.24 -6.82
CA THR A 201 12.34 -26.74 -6.53
C THR A 201 11.24 -25.80 -7.04
N TYR A 202 11.60 -24.56 -7.40
CA TYR A 202 10.68 -23.47 -7.77
C TYR A 202 9.61 -23.17 -6.70
N GLN A 203 9.88 -23.54 -5.44
CA GLN A 203 8.98 -23.28 -4.34
C GLN A 203 9.25 -21.86 -3.78
N PRO A 204 8.20 -21.03 -3.62
CA PRO A 204 8.36 -19.72 -3.02
C PRO A 204 8.49 -19.84 -1.49
N LYS A 205 9.39 -19.06 -0.91
CA LYS A 205 9.53 -18.84 0.52
C LYS A 205 9.34 -17.34 0.78
N LYS A 206 8.49 -16.97 1.71
CA LYS A 206 8.33 -15.57 2.16
C LYS A 206 9.12 -15.35 3.45
N LEU A 207 9.88 -14.28 3.48
CA LEU A 207 10.81 -13.94 4.55
C LEU A 207 10.56 -12.52 5.02
N MET A 208 10.67 -12.26 6.31
CA MET A 208 10.78 -10.92 6.86
C MET A 208 12.26 -10.55 6.96
N TYR A 209 12.66 -9.50 6.26
CA TYR A 209 13.98 -8.91 6.38
C TYR A 209 13.92 -7.64 7.20
N GLN A 210 14.93 -7.46 8.05
CA GLN A 210 15.27 -6.21 8.71
C GLN A 210 16.49 -5.63 8.00
N ILE A 211 16.38 -4.41 7.48
CA ILE A 211 17.47 -3.73 6.75
C ILE A 211 17.86 -2.47 7.51
N ASP A 212 19.11 -2.36 7.91
CA ASP A 212 19.65 -1.15 8.52
C ASP A 212 19.64 0.01 7.52
N ILE A 213 18.97 1.11 7.87
CA ILE A 213 18.78 2.28 6.99
C ILE A 213 20.10 3.02 6.73
N GLN A 214 21.11 2.89 7.59
CA GLN A 214 22.41 3.57 7.45
C GLN A 214 23.39 2.76 6.62
N THR A 215 23.47 1.45 6.87
CA THR A 215 24.49 0.58 6.26
C THR A 215 23.97 -0.23 5.08
N GLY A 216 22.65 -0.49 5.01
CA GLY A 216 22.04 -1.41 4.06
C GLY A 216 22.25 -2.88 4.41
N GLU A 217 22.85 -3.18 5.56
CA GLU A 217 22.97 -4.55 6.04
C GLU A 217 21.60 -5.14 6.33
N ALA A 218 21.35 -6.36 5.85
CA ALA A 218 20.06 -7.02 5.96
C ALA A 218 20.18 -8.32 6.73
N ALA A 219 19.21 -8.57 7.61
CA ALA A 219 19.07 -9.81 8.36
C ALA A 219 17.69 -10.41 8.18
N GLU A 220 17.59 -11.73 8.03
CA GLU A 220 16.32 -12.46 8.07
C GLU A 220 15.87 -12.54 9.54
N LEU A 221 14.66 -12.05 9.83
CA LEU A 221 14.04 -12.17 11.15
C LEU A 221 13.30 -13.49 11.30
N PHE A 222 12.44 -13.82 10.34
CA PHE A 222 11.64 -15.06 10.33
C PHE A 222 11.10 -15.38 8.94
N SER A 223 10.60 -16.61 8.79
CA SER A 223 9.88 -17.05 7.59
C SER A 223 8.36 -17.03 7.83
N PHE A 224 7.61 -16.51 6.89
CA PHE A 224 6.15 -16.61 6.88
C PHE A 224 5.67 -18.00 6.44
N LYS A 225 4.52 -18.42 6.91
CA LYS A 225 3.75 -19.49 6.27
C LYS A 225 3.19 -18.99 4.92
N ALA A 226 2.70 -19.91 4.10
CA ALA A 226 2.21 -19.57 2.75
C ALA A 226 1.17 -18.45 2.74
N ASN A 227 0.22 -18.49 3.70
CA ASN A 227 -0.89 -17.54 3.81
C ASN A 227 -0.71 -16.52 4.93
N ASP A 228 0.53 -16.22 5.32
CA ASP A 228 0.84 -15.16 6.26
C ASP A 228 1.24 -13.90 5.51
N TRP A 229 0.98 -12.74 6.10
CA TRP A 229 1.46 -11.45 5.59
C TRP A 229 1.62 -10.41 6.71
N LEU A 230 2.46 -9.43 6.47
CA LEU A 230 2.60 -8.27 7.35
C LEU A 230 1.31 -7.44 7.27
N PHE A 231 0.61 -7.36 8.37
CA PHE A 231 -0.68 -6.67 8.49
C PHE A 231 -0.53 -5.26 9.07
N GLY A 232 0.41 -5.08 9.98
CA GLY A 232 0.59 -3.82 10.67
C GLY A 232 1.85 -3.79 11.52
N ALA A 233 2.05 -2.70 12.23
CA ALA A 233 3.11 -2.55 13.23
C ALA A 233 2.69 -1.56 14.31
N TYR A 234 3.18 -1.72 15.52
CA TYR A 234 3.10 -0.72 16.59
C TYR A 234 4.16 -0.99 17.65
N GLU A 235 4.73 0.05 18.22
CA GLU A 235 5.85 -0.04 19.16
C GLU A 235 6.98 -0.91 18.57
N ASP A 236 7.43 -1.94 19.27
CA ASP A 236 8.46 -2.88 18.81
C ASP A 236 7.89 -4.17 18.19
N ASN A 237 6.62 -4.14 17.78
CA ASN A 237 5.92 -5.30 17.26
C ASN A 237 5.54 -5.17 15.78
N LEU A 238 5.83 -6.23 15.02
CA LEU A 238 5.25 -6.50 13.72
C LEU A 238 3.97 -7.33 13.90
N ILE A 239 2.89 -6.94 13.25
CA ILE A 239 1.62 -7.65 13.29
C ILE A 239 1.49 -8.50 12.04
N ILE A 240 1.33 -9.80 12.24
CA ILE A 240 1.23 -10.79 11.19
C ILE A 240 -0.21 -11.30 11.17
N LEU A 241 -0.83 -11.29 10.01
CA LEU A 241 -2.10 -11.95 9.76
C LEU A 241 -1.84 -13.26 9.04
N SER A 242 -2.41 -14.33 9.56
CA SER A 242 -2.36 -15.69 9.03
C SER A 242 -3.77 -16.17 8.65
N TYR A 243 -3.90 -16.83 7.51
CA TYR A 243 -5.15 -17.46 7.10
C TYR A 243 -4.99 -18.95 6.92
N ASP A 244 -5.77 -19.73 7.70
CA ASP A 244 -5.91 -21.16 7.53
C ASP A 244 -7.12 -21.46 6.62
N SER A 245 -6.85 -21.90 5.40
CA SER A 245 -7.89 -22.17 4.41
C SER A 245 -8.69 -23.45 4.72
N ALA A 246 -8.13 -24.39 5.47
CA ALA A 246 -8.81 -25.64 5.85
C ALA A 246 -9.85 -25.39 6.96
N GLU A 247 -9.47 -24.60 7.94
CA GLU A 247 -10.33 -24.25 9.07
C GLU A 247 -11.13 -22.95 8.84
N LYS A 248 -10.85 -22.22 7.74
CA LYS A 248 -11.40 -20.89 7.44
C LYS A 248 -11.18 -19.91 8.59
N GLU A 249 -9.99 -19.92 9.18
CA GLU A 249 -9.63 -19.12 10.31
C GLU A 249 -8.61 -18.03 9.95
N PHE A 250 -8.81 -16.85 10.51
CA PHE A 250 -7.83 -15.78 10.53
C PHE A 250 -7.26 -15.67 11.93
N ALA A 251 -5.93 -15.66 12.05
CA ALA A 251 -5.23 -15.49 13.31
C ALA A 251 -4.24 -14.33 13.21
N TYR A 252 -4.19 -13.50 14.23
CA TYR A 252 -3.32 -12.34 14.33
C TYR A 252 -2.25 -12.59 15.36
N TYR A 253 -1.01 -12.45 14.94
CA TYR A 253 0.16 -12.63 15.78
C TYR A 253 0.91 -11.32 15.91
N ARG A 254 1.48 -11.05 17.06
CA ARG A 254 2.52 -10.05 17.25
C ARG A 254 3.87 -10.72 17.34
N TYR A 255 4.82 -10.24 16.57
CA TYR A 255 6.23 -10.60 16.64
C TYR A 255 7.01 -9.43 17.18
N CYS A 256 7.61 -9.57 18.35
CA CYS A 256 8.44 -8.55 18.96
C CYS A 256 9.85 -8.60 18.35
N VAL A 257 10.26 -7.53 17.66
CA VAL A 257 11.57 -7.49 16.97
C VAL A 257 12.75 -7.43 17.94
N THR A 258 12.50 -7.01 19.18
CA THR A 258 13.56 -6.86 20.19
C THR A 258 13.99 -8.20 20.79
N ASN A 259 13.07 -9.13 21.01
CA ASN A 259 13.34 -10.43 21.65
C ASN A 259 13.00 -11.64 20.78
N GLY A 260 12.37 -11.45 19.63
CA GLY A 260 11.97 -12.51 18.70
C GLY A 260 10.75 -13.33 19.17
N GLU A 261 10.06 -12.91 20.24
CA GLU A 261 8.89 -13.62 20.75
C GLU A 261 7.68 -13.41 19.82
N THR A 262 6.90 -14.48 19.63
CA THR A 262 5.65 -14.45 18.85
C THR A 262 4.49 -14.87 19.74
N GLU A 263 3.43 -14.07 19.72
CA GLU A 263 2.21 -14.33 20.49
C GLU A 263 0.97 -14.15 19.61
N GLU A 264 0.04 -15.12 19.66
CA GLU A 264 -1.30 -14.94 19.09
C GLU A 264 -2.14 -14.10 20.06
N PHE A 265 -2.77 -13.04 19.55
CA PHE A 265 -3.58 -12.16 20.38
C PHE A 265 -5.05 -12.07 19.93
N PHE A 266 -5.36 -12.46 18.70
CA PHE A 266 -6.72 -12.45 18.17
C PHE A 266 -6.90 -13.53 17.12
N ARG A 267 -8.07 -14.20 17.17
CA ARG A 267 -8.46 -15.22 16.19
C ARG A 267 -9.91 -15.03 15.81
N TYR A 268 -10.23 -15.32 14.58
CA TYR A 268 -11.54 -15.22 14.02
C TYR A 268 -11.79 -16.38 13.05
N SER A 269 -12.92 -17.07 13.21
CA SER A 269 -13.34 -18.15 12.30
C SER A 269 -14.46 -17.63 11.40
N ALA A 270 -14.28 -17.71 10.08
CA ALA A 270 -15.31 -17.38 9.11
C ALA A 270 -16.16 -18.64 8.85
N THR A 271 -17.37 -18.68 9.35
CA THR A 271 -18.34 -19.71 8.96
C THR A 271 -18.94 -19.41 7.57
N ASP A 272 -19.58 -20.39 6.93
CA ASP A 272 -20.19 -20.18 5.62
C ASP A 272 -21.32 -19.13 5.63
N ASP A 273 -21.94 -18.92 6.80
CA ASP A 273 -23.02 -17.94 7.01
C ASP A 273 -22.54 -16.61 7.58
N GLU A 274 -21.34 -16.57 8.16
CA GLU A 274 -20.77 -15.36 8.77
C GLU A 274 -19.61 -14.86 7.93
N LYS A 275 -19.67 -13.60 7.56
CA LYS A 275 -18.61 -12.98 6.79
C LYS A 275 -17.48 -12.52 7.66
N ALA A 276 -16.27 -12.68 7.16
CA ALA A 276 -15.08 -12.18 7.79
C ALA A 276 -15.21 -10.66 8.05
N PRO A 277 -14.83 -10.17 9.23
CA PRO A 277 -14.72 -8.74 9.44
C PRO A 277 -13.64 -8.16 8.52
N VAL A 278 -13.86 -6.95 8.04
CA VAL A 278 -12.79 -6.16 7.47
C VAL A 278 -12.02 -5.54 8.62
N THR A 279 -10.70 -5.67 8.61
CA THR A 279 -9.86 -5.25 9.72
C THR A 279 -8.81 -4.25 9.28
N ALA A 280 -8.46 -3.33 10.17
CA ALA A 280 -7.35 -2.41 10.01
C ALA A 280 -6.71 -2.07 11.36
N LEU A 281 -5.42 -1.78 11.34
CA LEU A 281 -4.67 -1.38 12.53
C LEU A 281 -4.37 0.12 12.46
N ASN A 282 -4.60 0.83 13.56
CA ASN A 282 -4.16 2.21 13.73
C ASN A 282 -3.49 2.35 15.11
N GLY A 283 -2.18 2.53 15.11
CA GLY A 283 -1.36 2.41 16.31
C GLY A 283 -1.57 1.05 16.98
N ASN A 284 -1.90 1.05 18.26
CA ASN A 284 -2.15 -0.17 19.03
C ASN A 284 -3.65 -0.58 19.08
N ILE A 285 -4.49 -0.07 18.18
CA ILE A 285 -5.92 -0.39 18.12
C ILE A 285 -6.23 -1.16 16.83
N LEU A 286 -6.72 -2.38 16.98
CA LEU A 286 -7.27 -3.18 15.89
C LEU A 286 -8.76 -2.85 15.74
N TYR A 287 -9.15 -2.31 14.59
CA TYR A 287 -10.53 -2.04 14.23
C TYR A 287 -11.10 -3.20 13.42
N LEU A 288 -12.36 -3.52 13.69
CA LEU A 288 -13.12 -4.58 13.02
C LEU A 288 -14.43 -4.01 12.51
N VAL A 289 -14.67 -4.11 11.22
CA VAL A 289 -15.97 -3.81 10.60
C VAL A 289 -16.65 -5.15 10.35
N GLN A 290 -17.57 -5.52 11.23
CA GLN A 290 -18.28 -6.79 11.20
C GLN A 290 -19.62 -6.61 10.49
N PRO A 291 -19.89 -7.30 9.36
CA PRO A 291 -21.20 -7.31 8.74
C PRO A 291 -22.28 -7.85 9.68
N ILE A 292 -23.43 -7.17 9.74
CA ILE A 292 -24.62 -7.62 10.47
C ILE A 292 -25.74 -7.84 9.45
N GLY A 293 -26.05 -9.12 9.19
CA GLY A 293 -26.97 -9.48 8.12
C GLY A 293 -26.43 -9.04 6.75
N ASN A 294 -27.33 -8.53 5.88
CA ASN A 294 -26.97 -8.22 4.49
C ASN A 294 -26.84 -6.71 4.17
N THR A 295 -27.10 -5.83 5.12
CA THR A 295 -27.21 -4.38 4.83
C THR A 295 -26.56 -3.46 5.85
N LYS A 296 -26.03 -3.97 6.95
CA LYS A 296 -25.45 -3.18 8.02
C LYS A 296 -24.10 -3.73 8.48
N ALA A 297 -23.32 -2.90 9.14
CA ALA A 297 -22.12 -3.32 9.84
C ALA A 297 -22.04 -2.68 11.24
N GLU A 298 -21.36 -3.38 12.14
CA GLU A 298 -20.87 -2.86 13.41
C GLU A 298 -19.39 -2.56 13.28
N VAL A 299 -18.96 -1.47 13.84
CA VAL A 299 -17.54 -1.19 14.04
C VAL A 299 -17.19 -1.37 15.51
N SER A 300 -16.27 -2.26 15.77
CA SER A 300 -15.69 -2.44 17.09
C SER A 300 -14.16 -2.28 17.01
N CYS A 301 -13.54 -2.07 18.17
CA CYS A 301 -12.09 -1.99 18.27
C CYS A 301 -11.56 -2.79 19.44
N ILE A 302 -10.33 -3.28 19.31
CA ILE A 302 -9.59 -4.02 20.34
C ILE A 302 -8.29 -3.26 20.62
N ASN A 303 -8.09 -2.85 21.86
CA ASN A 303 -6.83 -2.29 22.30
C ASN A 303 -5.83 -3.42 22.55
N LEU A 304 -4.73 -3.48 21.77
CA LEU A 304 -3.75 -4.56 21.82
C LEU A 304 -2.86 -4.57 23.07
N LYS A 305 -2.86 -3.48 23.86
CA LYS A 305 -2.10 -3.41 25.11
C LYS A 305 -2.81 -4.09 26.29
N ASN A 306 -4.15 -4.07 26.29
CA ASN A 306 -4.94 -4.56 27.41
C ASN A 306 -6.07 -5.50 27.01
N ASN A 307 -6.19 -5.82 25.72
CA ASN A 307 -7.21 -6.67 25.11
C ASN A 307 -8.67 -6.19 25.37
N GLN A 308 -8.83 -4.90 25.68
CA GLN A 308 -10.15 -4.33 25.89
C GLN A 308 -10.86 -4.13 24.56
N LYS A 309 -12.06 -4.73 24.41
CA LYS A 309 -12.93 -4.55 23.26
C LYS A 309 -13.99 -3.49 23.56
N LEU A 310 -14.25 -2.62 22.58
CA LEU A 310 -15.27 -1.57 22.60
C LEU A 310 -16.03 -1.58 21.28
N VAL A 311 -17.37 -1.47 21.34
CA VAL A 311 -18.19 -1.17 20.15
C VAL A 311 -18.18 0.34 19.95
N LEU A 312 -17.72 0.78 18.79
CA LEU A 312 -17.62 2.18 18.43
C LEU A 312 -18.94 2.70 17.82
N CYS A 313 -19.52 1.94 16.89
CA CYS A 313 -20.84 2.22 16.31
C CYS A 313 -21.47 0.94 15.75
N SER A 314 -22.80 0.83 15.77
CA SER A 314 -23.50 -0.43 15.54
C SER A 314 -24.42 -0.46 14.32
N GLU A 315 -24.57 0.62 13.57
CA GLU A 315 -25.51 0.66 12.46
C GLU A 315 -24.98 1.45 11.24
N ILE A 316 -23.84 1.05 10.71
CA ILE A 316 -23.37 1.61 9.45
C ILE A 316 -24.06 0.87 8.32
N PRO A 317 -24.60 1.57 7.32
CA PRO A 317 -25.06 0.94 6.09
C PRO A 317 -23.90 0.23 5.40
N PHE A 318 -24.03 -1.07 5.18
CA PHE A 318 -22.99 -1.91 4.62
C PHE A 318 -23.58 -2.98 3.71
N PHE A 319 -23.02 -3.17 2.54
CA PHE A 319 -23.45 -4.18 1.58
C PHE A 319 -22.51 -5.36 1.67
N SER A 320 -22.94 -6.45 2.28
CA SER A 320 -22.04 -7.46 2.81
C SER A 320 -21.67 -8.61 1.86
N SER A 321 -22.41 -8.89 0.77
CA SER A 321 -22.18 -10.12 0.02
C SER A 321 -21.24 -9.98 -1.16
N GLU A 322 -21.17 -8.80 -1.73
CA GLU A 322 -20.49 -8.55 -3.00
C GLU A 322 -19.90 -7.13 -3.00
N THR A 323 -19.42 -6.68 -1.84
CA THR A 323 -18.81 -5.36 -1.69
C THR A 323 -17.32 -5.48 -1.46
N THR A 324 -16.58 -4.62 -2.12
CA THR A 324 -15.18 -4.34 -1.76
C THR A 324 -15.17 -3.25 -0.70
N THR A 325 -14.43 -3.47 0.38
CA THR A 325 -14.35 -2.53 1.49
C THR A 325 -12.91 -2.16 1.76
N ILE A 326 -12.63 -0.88 1.87
CA ILE A 326 -11.31 -0.32 2.20
C ILE A 326 -11.45 0.49 3.48
N LEU A 327 -10.48 0.32 4.39
CA LEU A 327 -10.35 1.10 5.62
C LEU A 327 -9.07 1.93 5.54
N ASP A 328 -9.20 3.20 5.90
CA ASP A 328 -8.08 4.13 6.03
C ASP A 328 -8.29 5.02 7.26
N PHE A 329 -7.26 5.74 7.68
CA PHE A 329 -7.31 6.61 8.85
C PHE A 329 -6.73 7.97 8.50
N VAL A 330 -7.46 9.02 8.90
CA VAL A 330 -6.97 10.39 8.79
C VAL A 330 -7.45 11.21 9.99
N ASP A 331 -6.58 12.01 10.57
CA ASP A 331 -6.84 12.74 11.80
C ASP A 331 -7.34 11.77 12.91
N ASN A 332 -8.55 11.99 13.41
CA ASN A 332 -9.21 11.13 14.39
C ASN A 332 -10.41 10.40 13.78
N LYS A 333 -10.35 10.07 12.50
CA LYS A 333 -11.44 9.41 11.78
C LYS A 333 -10.97 8.15 11.09
N MET A 334 -11.79 7.12 11.10
CA MET A 334 -11.70 6.00 10.21
C MET A 334 -12.52 6.31 8.96
N ILE A 335 -11.92 6.13 7.79
CA ILE A 335 -12.59 6.22 6.50
C ILE A 335 -12.96 4.81 6.10
N LEU A 336 -14.26 4.57 5.92
CA LEU A 336 -14.81 3.33 5.42
C LEU A 336 -15.36 3.55 4.02
N GLN A 337 -14.72 2.96 3.03
CA GLN A 337 -15.14 2.99 1.63
C GLN A 337 -15.76 1.64 1.27
N VAL A 338 -16.98 1.67 0.73
CA VAL A 338 -17.74 0.48 0.36
C VAL A 338 -18.20 0.60 -1.09
N SER A 339 -17.80 -0.35 -1.93
CA SER A 339 -18.24 -0.44 -3.33
C SER A 339 -19.17 -1.63 -3.50
N ASP A 340 -20.40 -1.39 -3.93
CA ASP A 340 -21.37 -2.44 -4.30
C ASP A 340 -21.09 -2.94 -5.71
N THR A 341 -20.49 -4.11 -5.83
CA THR A 341 -20.04 -4.71 -7.09
C THR A 341 -21.04 -5.72 -7.70
N ARG A 342 -22.26 -5.80 -7.16
CA ARG A 342 -23.31 -6.72 -7.65
C ARG A 342 -23.77 -6.43 -9.08
N GLN A 343 -23.53 -5.24 -9.57
CA GLN A 343 -23.81 -4.88 -10.96
C GLN A 343 -22.68 -5.36 -11.86
N GLN A 344 -22.99 -6.12 -12.91
CA GLN A 344 -21.99 -6.57 -13.90
C GLN A 344 -21.41 -5.39 -14.68
N ASP A 345 -22.15 -4.30 -14.83
CA ASP A 345 -21.66 -3.06 -15.39
C ASP A 345 -21.07 -2.21 -14.26
N SER A 346 -19.74 -2.06 -14.26
CA SER A 346 -19.00 -1.27 -13.27
C SER A 346 -19.45 0.20 -13.20
N LYS A 347 -20.05 0.74 -14.29
CA LYS A 347 -20.63 2.09 -14.31
C LYS A 347 -21.88 2.23 -13.45
N LEU A 348 -22.51 1.12 -13.08
CA LEU A 348 -23.70 1.08 -12.22
C LEU A 348 -23.33 0.74 -10.76
N ALA A 349 -22.06 0.50 -10.47
CA ALA A 349 -21.59 0.26 -9.12
C ALA A 349 -21.91 1.47 -8.23
N LYS A 350 -22.39 1.20 -7.02
CA LYS A 350 -22.65 2.23 -6.02
C LYS A 350 -21.49 2.30 -5.06
N HIS A 351 -21.06 3.52 -4.79
CA HIS A 351 -19.93 3.81 -3.90
C HIS A 351 -20.43 4.61 -2.69
N TYR A 352 -20.01 4.20 -1.50
CA TYR A 352 -20.37 4.83 -0.24
C TYR A 352 -19.10 5.07 0.57
N GLN A 353 -18.91 6.27 1.08
CA GLN A 353 -17.80 6.62 1.94
C GLN A 353 -18.33 7.17 3.25
N TYR A 354 -17.86 6.61 4.35
CA TYR A 354 -18.22 7.04 5.70
C TYR A 354 -16.98 7.48 6.46
N GLY A 355 -17.07 8.61 7.14
CA GLY A 355 -16.12 9.03 8.16
C GLY A 355 -16.68 8.68 9.54
N ILE A 356 -15.93 7.89 10.30
CA ILE A 356 -16.33 7.48 11.64
C ILE A 356 -15.38 8.12 12.64
N ASP A 357 -15.91 8.96 13.51
CA ASP A 357 -15.10 9.59 14.55
C ASP A 357 -14.67 8.54 15.57
N LEU A 358 -13.36 8.40 15.77
CA LEU A 358 -12.79 7.34 16.61
C LEU A 358 -13.00 7.54 18.11
N LYS A 359 -13.43 8.74 18.54
CA LYS A 359 -13.72 9.03 19.95
C LYS A 359 -15.20 8.90 20.28
N THR A 360 -16.06 9.37 19.37
CA THR A 360 -17.50 9.47 19.62
C THR A 360 -18.31 8.37 18.96
N GLY A 361 -17.75 7.71 17.93
CA GLY A 361 -18.46 6.75 17.08
C GLY A 361 -19.46 7.42 16.12
N GLU A 362 -19.46 8.76 16.01
CA GLU A 362 -20.31 9.47 15.08
C GLU A 362 -19.95 9.10 13.64
N VAL A 363 -20.98 8.75 12.85
CA VAL A 363 -20.85 8.35 11.45
C VAL A 363 -21.33 9.48 10.57
N LYS A 364 -20.50 9.90 9.61
CA LYS A 364 -20.86 10.89 8.59
C LYS A 364 -20.59 10.32 7.21
N GLU A 365 -21.62 10.32 6.36
CA GLU A 365 -21.46 9.96 4.95
C GLU A 365 -20.78 11.10 4.19
N ASN A 366 -19.82 10.76 3.33
CA ASN A 366 -19.19 11.69 2.39
C ASN A 366 -19.68 11.36 0.98
N LEU A 367 -20.24 12.37 0.32
CA LEU A 367 -20.84 12.24 -1.02
C LEU A 367 -19.87 12.61 -2.15
N LEU A 368 -18.64 13.00 -1.83
CA LEU A 368 -17.65 13.38 -2.83
C LEU A 368 -17.14 12.16 -3.59
N LEU A 369 -17.32 12.18 -4.90
CA LEU A 369 -16.79 11.20 -5.84
C LEU A 369 -16.09 11.94 -6.99
N ILE A 370 -15.12 11.29 -7.60
CA ILE A 370 -14.51 11.74 -8.86
C ILE A 370 -14.98 10.85 -10.00
N GLU A 371 -14.93 11.36 -11.22
CA GLU A 371 -15.20 10.59 -12.42
C GLU A 371 -13.86 10.19 -13.07
N ASN A 372 -13.70 8.89 -13.31
CA ASN A 372 -12.56 8.33 -14.03
C ASN A 372 -13.04 7.43 -15.15
N GLY A 373 -12.92 7.89 -16.41
CA GLY A 373 -13.33 7.12 -17.57
C GLY A 373 -14.82 6.73 -17.59
N GLY A 374 -15.70 7.54 -16.99
CA GLY A 374 -17.14 7.30 -16.86
C GLY A 374 -17.51 6.38 -15.68
N GLN A 375 -16.58 6.11 -14.79
CA GLN A 375 -16.81 5.41 -13.52
C GLN A 375 -16.65 6.38 -12.34
N ALA A 376 -17.53 6.27 -11.36
CA ALA A 376 -17.38 6.99 -10.12
C ALA A 376 -16.34 6.30 -9.23
N GLU A 377 -15.44 7.09 -8.64
CA GLU A 377 -14.43 6.62 -7.71
C GLU A 377 -14.41 7.47 -6.44
N PHE A 378 -13.91 6.91 -5.36
CA PHE A 378 -13.71 7.64 -4.11
C PHE A 378 -12.64 8.71 -4.24
N ILE A 379 -12.83 9.81 -3.53
CA ILE A 379 -11.80 10.80 -3.35
C ILE A 379 -10.87 10.34 -2.23
N ASN A 380 -9.66 9.98 -2.61
CA ASN A 380 -8.64 9.55 -1.66
C ASN A 380 -7.90 10.74 -1.06
N ILE A 381 -7.75 10.75 0.27
CA ILE A 381 -6.92 11.72 0.97
C ILE A 381 -5.47 11.26 0.84
N CYS A 382 -4.65 12.07 0.17
CA CYS A 382 -3.23 11.80 -0.02
C CYS A 382 -2.36 12.40 1.10
N GLY A 383 -2.91 13.35 1.86
CA GLY A 383 -2.23 13.96 3.00
C GLY A 383 -3.11 14.96 3.73
N ALA A 384 -2.76 15.24 4.97
CA ALA A 384 -3.46 16.20 5.81
C ALA A 384 -2.48 17.26 6.32
N TYR A 385 -2.81 18.53 6.14
CA TYR A 385 -1.97 19.62 6.58
C TYR A 385 -2.83 20.77 7.14
N LYS A 386 -2.57 21.18 8.39
CA LYS A 386 -3.37 22.19 9.08
C LYS A 386 -4.89 21.87 8.99
N ASN A 387 -5.66 22.74 8.37
CA ASN A 387 -7.11 22.59 8.19
C ASN A 387 -7.50 22.11 6.77
N GLU A 388 -6.58 21.52 6.02
CA GLU A 388 -6.83 21.09 4.66
C GLU A 388 -6.40 19.64 4.44
N TYR A 389 -6.98 19.00 3.45
CA TYR A 389 -6.52 17.77 2.86
C TYR A 389 -5.95 18.02 1.47
N CYS A 390 -4.84 17.37 1.14
CA CYS A 390 -4.45 17.12 -0.23
C CYS A 390 -5.16 15.84 -0.68
N VAL A 391 -5.90 15.91 -1.77
CA VAL A 391 -6.75 14.80 -2.25
C VAL A 391 -6.47 14.51 -3.71
N LEU A 392 -6.69 13.26 -4.11
CA LEU A 392 -6.81 12.87 -5.51
C LEU A 392 -8.17 13.38 -6.03
N SER A 393 -8.14 14.43 -6.84
CA SER A 393 -9.35 15.11 -7.34
C SER A 393 -9.77 14.68 -8.75
N GLY A 394 -8.98 13.83 -9.40
CA GLY A 394 -9.28 13.33 -10.75
C GLY A 394 -8.05 12.79 -11.46
N TYR A 395 -8.24 12.56 -12.76
CA TYR A 395 -7.17 12.09 -13.66
C TYR A 395 -7.17 12.92 -14.93
N ALA A 396 -6.00 13.23 -15.44
CA ALA A 396 -5.84 13.98 -16.69
C ALA A 396 -4.99 13.19 -17.68
N PRO A 397 -5.41 13.08 -18.97
CA PRO A 397 -4.62 12.41 -19.98
C PRO A 397 -3.38 13.24 -20.32
N GLN A 398 -2.24 12.57 -20.41
CA GLN A 398 -0.99 13.14 -20.89
C GLN A 398 -0.39 12.22 -21.94
N THR A 399 0.09 12.79 -23.03
CA THR A 399 0.84 12.05 -24.03
C THR A 399 2.26 11.85 -23.53
N VAL A 400 2.69 10.60 -23.43
CA VAL A 400 4.05 10.21 -23.04
C VAL A 400 4.69 9.37 -24.11
N THR A 401 6.00 9.51 -24.27
CA THR A 401 6.77 8.62 -25.13
C THR A 401 7.21 7.42 -24.32
N LEU A 402 6.75 6.25 -24.71
CA LEU A 402 7.15 4.96 -24.16
C LEU A 402 8.10 4.24 -25.11
N PHE A 403 8.76 3.22 -24.62
CA PHE A 403 9.67 2.38 -25.41
C PHE A 403 9.23 0.93 -25.28
N ASP A 404 9.16 0.22 -26.42
CA ASP A 404 8.92 -1.22 -26.45
C ASP A 404 10.17 -2.01 -25.99
N ASP A 405 10.03 -3.34 -25.91
CA ASP A 405 11.13 -4.23 -25.51
C ASP A 405 12.35 -4.19 -26.46
N ASN A 406 12.16 -3.68 -27.66
CA ASN A 406 13.22 -3.49 -28.68
C ASN A 406 13.83 -2.08 -28.60
N GLY A 407 13.33 -1.23 -27.70
CA GLY A 407 13.76 0.15 -27.56
C GLY A 407 13.15 1.11 -28.60
N THR A 408 12.07 0.72 -29.30
CA THR A 408 11.37 1.57 -30.27
C THR A 408 10.45 2.52 -29.51
N ALA A 409 10.59 3.82 -29.79
CA ALA A 409 9.74 4.84 -29.17
C ALA A 409 8.32 4.84 -29.80
N TYR A 410 7.30 4.96 -28.97
CA TYR A 410 5.91 5.18 -29.39
C TYR A 410 5.21 6.15 -28.43
N GLU A 411 4.24 6.89 -28.94
CA GLU A 411 3.43 7.78 -28.11
C GLU A 411 2.21 7.01 -27.55
N SER A 412 1.92 7.26 -26.28
CA SER A 412 0.75 6.73 -25.60
C SER A 412 0.10 7.81 -24.74
N SER A 413 -1.23 7.76 -24.63
CA SER A 413 -1.95 8.62 -23.69
C SER A 413 -2.15 7.86 -22.39
N ILE A 414 -1.56 8.36 -21.31
CA ILE A 414 -1.68 7.82 -19.97
C ILE A 414 -2.44 8.83 -19.10
N TYR A 415 -3.32 8.33 -18.24
CA TYR A 415 -4.03 9.14 -17.27
C TYR A 415 -3.19 9.29 -16.00
N PHE A 416 -2.82 10.54 -15.69
CA PHE A 416 -2.06 10.87 -14.49
C PHE A 416 -2.99 11.41 -13.41
N PRO A 417 -2.73 11.10 -12.12
CA PRO A 417 -3.49 11.64 -11.02
C PRO A 417 -3.41 13.17 -10.98
N VAL A 418 -4.51 13.80 -10.66
CA VAL A 418 -4.62 15.25 -10.44
C VAL A 418 -4.95 15.47 -8.97
N TYR A 419 -4.13 16.27 -8.31
CA TYR A 419 -4.31 16.59 -6.90
C TYR A 419 -4.92 17.96 -6.72
N ALA A 420 -5.64 18.12 -5.63
CA ALA A 420 -6.18 19.40 -5.20
C ALA A 420 -6.17 19.49 -3.67
N PHE A 421 -6.29 20.70 -3.16
CA PHE A 421 -6.50 20.96 -1.75
C PHE A 421 -7.97 21.29 -1.50
N ILE A 422 -8.47 20.84 -0.36
CA ILE A 422 -9.83 21.09 0.10
C ILE A 422 -9.80 21.30 1.61
N THR A 423 -10.61 22.22 2.15
CA THR A 423 -10.72 22.32 3.61
C THR A 423 -11.33 21.04 4.20
N LYS A 424 -10.92 20.66 5.41
CA LYS A 424 -11.47 19.50 6.10
C LYS A 424 -12.99 19.62 6.27
N GLU A 425 -13.49 20.82 6.50
CA GLU A 425 -14.93 21.09 6.59
C GLU A 425 -15.65 20.86 5.25
N ASP A 426 -15.14 21.43 4.15
CA ASP A 426 -15.74 21.27 2.82
C ASP A 426 -15.72 19.80 2.37
N TYR A 427 -14.61 19.09 2.63
CA TYR A 427 -14.49 17.65 2.33
C TYR A 427 -15.60 16.84 3.04
N TRP A 428 -15.75 17.01 4.35
CA TRP A 428 -16.76 16.27 5.13
C TRP A 428 -18.20 16.76 4.90
N ASN A 429 -18.39 17.93 4.31
CA ASN A 429 -19.71 18.46 3.91
C ASN A 429 -20.09 18.14 2.45
N GLY A 430 -19.24 17.40 1.73
CA GLY A 430 -19.50 17.05 0.33
C GLY A 430 -19.44 18.24 -0.62
N SER A 431 -18.62 19.27 -0.30
CA SER A 431 -18.51 20.51 -1.07
C SER A 431 -17.31 20.45 -2.02
N GLU A 432 -17.53 20.64 -3.31
CA GLU A 432 -16.49 20.57 -4.36
C GLU A 432 -15.67 21.87 -4.50
N LYS A 433 -15.20 22.42 -3.40
CA LYS A 433 -14.37 23.66 -3.41
C LYS A 433 -12.89 23.34 -3.51
N TRP A 434 -12.46 22.87 -4.65
CA TRP A 434 -11.08 22.48 -4.92
C TRP A 434 -10.16 23.68 -5.12
N ILE A 435 -8.95 23.60 -4.58
CA ILE A 435 -7.84 24.53 -4.84
C ILE A 435 -6.75 23.72 -5.53
N ALA A 436 -6.57 23.96 -6.82
CA ALA A 436 -5.48 23.31 -7.56
C ALA A 436 -4.11 23.80 -7.10
N PRO A 437 -3.09 22.95 -7.01
CA PRO A 437 -1.73 23.39 -6.76
C PRO A 437 -1.20 24.24 -7.92
N ILE A 438 -0.29 25.16 -7.62
CA ILE A 438 0.45 25.91 -8.62
C ILE A 438 1.50 24.96 -9.21
N ASP A 439 1.26 24.51 -10.44
CA ASP A 439 2.12 23.54 -11.13
C ASP A 439 3.27 24.26 -11.85
N LEU A 440 4.45 24.18 -11.28
CA LEU A 440 5.70 24.74 -11.82
C LEU A 440 6.45 23.75 -12.72
N THR A 441 5.96 22.52 -12.91
CA THR A 441 6.60 21.55 -13.81
C THR A 441 6.30 21.81 -15.29
N LYS A 442 5.28 22.61 -15.58
CA LYS A 442 4.79 22.93 -16.95
C LYS A 442 5.41 24.16 -17.60
N GLY A 443 6.47 24.73 -17.05
CA GLY A 443 7.05 26.01 -17.50
C GLY A 443 8.54 25.99 -17.83
N GLY A 444 9.15 24.81 -17.97
CA GLY A 444 10.56 24.64 -18.31
C GLY A 444 10.81 24.30 -19.77
#